data_75999e6503c458c0a0bf154e7b1f8424
#
_entry.id   75999e6503c458c0a0bf154e7b1f8424
#
_cell.length_a   1.000
_cell.length_b   1.000
_cell.length_c   1.000
_cell.angle_alpha   90.00
_cell.angle_beta   90.00
_cell.angle_gamma   90.00
#
_symmetry.space_group_name_H-M   'P 1'
#
loop_
_entity.id
_entity.type
_entity.pdbx_description
1 polymer ?
#
loop_
_entity_poly.entity_id
_entity_poly.type
_entity_poly.pdbx_seq_one_letter_code
_entity_poly.pdbx_strand_id
1 'polypeptide(L)'
;GAAGGQLNFFANATAGNATLDLRGADVIGAQGGQAMFQNSASAGHSNVTVQGSQANNPGGPEGALVTFGFNASAGGASFTVEGNRFAFAGTGRVQFTEASSAANASFATLAGYDAGGRLSFEGTALSTAGAGNAHITNGSRTTASGSAGDFGGSTSFLAHSAADHASIVNDAGRTAFGAQTVFRADSAAAGATIVNAGGRAGDRGGITFFQNTS
;
A
#
# COMPACT_ATOMS: atom_id res chain seq x y z
N GLY A 1 12.31 21.86 0.15
CA GLY A 1 12.54 20.69 -0.70
C GLY A 1 11.91 20.87 -2.07
N ALA A 2 12.30 20.07 -3.06
CA ALA A 2 11.66 20.06 -4.36
C ALA A 2 10.31 19.33 -4.28
N ALA A 3 9.29 19.87 -4.96
CA ALA A 3 8.00 19.19 -5.08
C ALA A 3 8.11 18.00 -6.05
N GLY A 4 7.40 16.92 -5.76
CA GLY A 4 7.24 15.79 -6.67
C GLY A 4 6.35 16.13 -7.86
N GLY A 5 6.48 15.37 -8.96
CA GLY A 5 5.54 15.44 -10.09
C GLY A 5 4.14 15.01 -9.64
N GLN A 6 3.10 15.63 -10.22
CA GLN A 6 1.72 15.35 -9.84
C GLN A 6 0.87 14.91 -11.04
N LEU A 7 0.02 13.90 -10.82
CA LEU A 7 -1.03 13.44 -11.71
C LEU A 7 -2.37 13.57 -10.97
N ASN A 8 -3.29 14.33 -11.53
CA ASN A 8 -4.58 14.58 -10.87
C ASN A 8 -5.74 14.15 -11.80
N PHE A 9 -6.56 13.22 -11.29
CA PHE A 9 -7.76 12.72 -11.95
C PHE A 9 -8.98 13.15 -11.14
N PHE A 10 -9.86 13.93 -11.74
CA PHE A 10 -11.06 14.48 -11.09
C PHE A 10 -12.34 14.09 -11.82
N ALA A 11 -13.46 14.23 -11.14
CA ALA A 11 -14.78 13.91 -11.64
C ALA A 11 -14.85 12.45 -12.15
N ASN A 12 -15.16 12.24 -13.42
CA ASN A 12 -15.24 10.90 -14.04
C ASN A 12 -14.00 10.54 -14.85
N ALA A 13 -12.86 11.20 -14.60
CA ALA A 13 -11.62 10.91 -15.31
C ALA A 13 -11.13 9.48 -15.03
N THR A 14 -10.50 8.87 -16.03
CA THR A 14 -9.93 7.54 -15.88
C THR A 14 -8.50 7.50 -16.41
N ALA A 15 -7.64 6.72 -15.74
CA ALA A 15 -6.30 6.41 -16.26
C ALA A 15 -6.36 5.36 -17.40
N GLY A 16 -7.51 4.70 -17.61
CA GLY A 16 -7.69 3.72 -18.70
C GLY A 16 -6.72 2.54 -18.56
N ASN A 17 -5.92 2.29 -19.60
CA ASN A 17 -4.90 1.24 -19.65
C ASN A 17 -3.47 1.80 -19.54
N ALA A 18 -3.30 3.00 -18.95
CA ALA A 18 -2.00 3.66 -18.87
C ALA A 18 -1.01 2.88 -17.99
N THR A 19 0.28 3.09 -18.24
CA THR A 19 1.35 2.73 -17.31
C THR A 19 1.76 4.00 -16.56
N LEU A 20 1.65 3.98 -15.24
CA LEU A 20 2.00 5.07 -14.36
C LEU A 20 3.21 4.67 -13.51
N ASP A 21 4.33 5.34 -13.68
CA ASP A 21 5.54 5.17 -12.88
C ASP A 21 5.71 6.38 -11.96
N LEU A 22 5.33 6.22 -10.69
CA LEU A 22 5.45 7.25 -9.66
C LEU A 22 6.75 7.02 -8.89
N ARG A 23 7.74 7.86 -9.14
CA ARG A 23 9.07 7.70 -8.56
C ARG A 23 9.14 8.27 -7.16
N GLY A 24 9.79 7.55 -6.26
CA GLY A 24 10.22 8.09 -4.98
C GLY A 24 11.28 9.19 -5.16
N ALA A 25 11.40 10.09 -4.21
CA ALA A 25 12.42 11.13 -4.26
C ALA A 25 13.83 10.54 -4.17
N ASP A 26 14.77 11.14 -4.88
CA ASP A 26 16.18 10.74 -4.97
C ASP A 26 17.13 11.67 -4.22
N VAL A 27 16.61 12.80 -3.69
CA VAL A 27 17.36 13.78 -2.90
C VAL A 27 16.65 14.10 -1.58
N ILE A 28 17.42 14.51 -0.59
CA ILE A 28 16.95 14.83 0.76
C ILE A 28 15.95 15.99 0.73
N GLY A 29 14.86 15.86 1.49
CA GLY A 29 13.84 16.88 1.61
C GLY A 29 13.00 17.09 0.35
N ALA A 30 13.17 16.25 -0.68
CA ALA A 30 12.30 16.23 -1.84
C ALA A 30 11.10 15.31 -1.62
N GLN A 31 10.00 15.61 -2.31
CA GLN A 31 8.81 14.78 -2.33
C GLN A 31 8.85 13.81 -3.50
N GLY A 32 8.34 12.59 -3.29
CA GLY A 32 8.09 11.62 -4.36
C GLY A 32 6.95 12.04 -5.28
N GLY A 33 6.83 11.38 -6.43
CA GLY A 33 5.73 11.55 -7.37
C GLY A 33 4.39 11.22 -6.73
N GLN A 34 3.35 11.95 -7.10
CA GLN A 34 2.01 11.79 -6.54
C GLN A 34 0.96 11.58 -7.64
N ALA A 35 -0.01 10.69 -7.39
CA ALA A 35 -1.23 10.59 -8.18
C ALA A 35 -2.44 10.69 -7.27
N MET A 36 -3.43 11.49 -7.69
CA MET A 36 -4.65 11.70 -6.94
C MET A 36 -5.86 11.38 -7.81
N PHE A 37 -6.72 10.50 -7.31
CA PHE A 37 -8.01 10.17 -7.90
C PHE A 37 -9.09 10.65 -6.94
N GLN A 38 -9.95 11.56 -7.40
CA GLN A 38 -10.99 12.15 -6.57
C GLN A 38 -12.36 12.14 -7.24
N ASN A 39 -13.39 12.24 -6.40
CA ASN A 39 -14.79 12.13 -6.79
C ASN A 39 -15.08 10.74 -7.37
N SER A 40 -15.52 10.64 -8.63
CA SER A 40 -15.78 9.36 -9.29
C SER A 40 -14.66 8.94 -10.25
N ALA A 41 -13.43 9.46 -10.06
CA ALA A 41 -12.29 9.11 -10.90
C ALA A 41 -11.87 7.65 -10.70
N SER A 42 -11.30 7.05 -11.75
CA SER A 42 -10.90 5.65 -11.74
C SER A 42 -9.49 5.43 -12.26
N ALA A 43 -8.75 4.51 -11.64
CA ALA A 43 -7.50 4.03 -12.20
C ALA A 43 -7.71 3.09 -13.41
N GLY A 44 -8.96 2.64 -13.67
CA GLY A 44 -9.28 1.82 -14.83
C GLY A 44 -8.63 0.44 -14.77
N HIS A 45 -7.84 0.10 -15.78
CA HIS A 45 -7.00 -1.11 -15.88
C HIS A 45 -5.51 -0.75 -16.01
N SER A 46 -5.11 0.37 -15.42
CA SER A 46 -3.73 0.85 -15.48
C SER A 46 -2.75 -0.06 -14.72
N ASN A 47 -1.47 -0.01 -15.13
CA ASN A 47 -0.37 -0.58 -14.38
C ASN A 47 0.35 0.53 -13.63
N VAL A 48 0.38 0.49 -12.31
CA VAL A 48 0.88 1.56 -11.45
C VAL A 48 2.04 1.07 -10.60
N THR A 49 3.21 1.67 -10.78
CA THR A 49 4.36 1.47 -9.88
C THR A 49 4.47 2.65 -8.94
N VAL A 50 4.49 2.37 -7.64
CA VAL A 50 4.58 3.37 -6.56
C VAL A 50 5.87 3.13 -5.81
N GLN A 51 6.92 3.87 -6.18
CA GLN A 51 8.27 3.59 -5.72
C GLN A 51 8.52 4.13 -4.30
N GLY A 52 9.31 3.38 -3.52
CA GLY A 52 9.94 3.89 -2.34
C GLY A 52 11.03 4.92 -2.68
N SER A 53 11.44 5.71 -1.70
CA SER A 53 12.54 6.66 -1.86
C SER A 53 13.84 5.98 -2.28
N GLN A 54 14.60 6.67 -3.12
CA GLN A 54 15.86 6.21 -3.69
C GLN A 54 17.10 6.81 -2.99
N ALA A 55 16.91 7.76 -2.07
CA ALA A 55 18.01 8.41 -1.38
C ALA A 55 18.27 7.83 0.02
N ASN A 56 19.54 7.76 0.39
CA ASN A 56 20.00 7.26 1.67
C ASN A 56 20.22 8.43 2.63
N ASN A 57 19.23 8.73 3.50
CA ASN A 57 19.44 9.70 4.56
C ASN A 57 18.41 9.68 5.71
N PRO A 58 18.82 9.88 6.96
CA PRO A 58 17.94 10.14 8.10
C PRO A 58 17.16 11.45 7.94
N GLY A 59 15.85 11.41 8.08
CA GLY A 59 14.95 12.53 7.74
C GLY A 59 14.54 12.53 6.28
N GLY A 60 14.54 11.37 5.69
CA GLY A 60 14.62 11.02 4.31
C GLY A 60 13.55 11.57 3.37
N PRO A 61 13.88 11.53 2.08
CA PRO A 61 12.95 11.92 1.03
C PRO A 61 11.72 11.01 1.03
N GLU A 62 10.59 11.53 0.63
CA GLU A 62 9.35 10.78 0.62
C GLU A 62 9.30 9.77 -0.53
N GLY A 63 8.71 8.60 -0.27
CA GLY A 63 8.29 7.68 -1.33
C GLY A 63 7.13 8.27 -2.14
N ALA A 64 6.84 7.66 -3.27
CA ALA A 64 5.69 8.04 -4.08
C ALA A 64 4.36 7.73 -3.37
N LEU A 65 3.31 8.48 -3.73
CA LEU A 65 1.99 8.37 -3.12
C LEU A 65 0.89 8.32 -4.18
N VAL A 66 -0.02 7.37 -4.03
CA VAL A 66 -1.32 7.37 -4.73
C VAL A 66 -2.43 7.53 -3.71
N THR A 67 -3.35 8.46 -3.95
CA THR A 67 -4.51 8.68 -3.08
C THR A 67 -5.80 8.53 -3.87
N PHE A 68 -6.73 7.74 -3.33
CA PHE A 68 -8.13 7.65 -3.76
C PHE A 68 -9.00 8.30 -2.69
N GLY A 69 -9.78 9.32 -3.07
CA GLY A 69 -10.67 10.04 -2.17
C GLY A 69 -12.10 10.11 -2.68
N PHE A 70 -13.03 10.41 -1.81
CA PHE A 70 -14.48 10.46 -2.06
C PHE A 70 -15.00 9.10 -2.57
N ASN A 71 -15.52 9.02 -3.80
CA ASN A 71 -16.03 7.79 -4.42
C ASN A 71 -15.09 7.25 -5.50
N ALA A 72 -13.81 7.61 -5.46
CA ALA A 72 -12.85 7.16 -6.45
C ALA A 72 -12.60 5.65 -6.36
N SER A 73 -12.24 5.05 -7.49
CA SER A 73 -12.07 3.60 -7.61
C SER A 73 -10.73 3.22 -8.23
N ALA A 74 -10.09 2.20 -7.70
CA ALA A 74 -8.94 1.59 -8.37
C ALA A 74 -9.34 0.73 -9.59
N GLY A 75 -10.63 0.39 -9.74
CA GLY A 75 -11.13 -0.39 -10.88
C GLY A 75 -10.54 -1.80 -10.92
N GLY A 76 -9.95 -2.18 -12.04
CA GLY A 76 -9.20 -3.43 -12.23
C GLY A 76 -7.70 -3.17 -12.42
N ALA A 77 -7.16 -2.08 -11.91
CA ALA A 77 -5.75 -1.71 -12.06
C ALA A 77 -4.82 -2.64 -11.26
N SER A 78 -3.56 -2.70 -11.67
CA SER A 78 -2.51 -3.45 -10.98
C SER A 78 -1.50 -2.49 -10.35
N PHE A 79 -1.26 -2.63 -9.06
CA PHE A 79 -0.35 -1.80 -8.28
C PHE A 79 0.84 -2.60 -7.77
N THR A 80 2.05 -2.09 -8.02
CA THR A 80 3.27 -2.52 -7.33
C THR A 80 3.71 -1.40 -6.39
N VAL A 81 3.69 -1.66 -5.08
CA VAL A 81 4.00 -0.67 -4.04
C VAL A 81 5.32 -1.07 -3.39
N GLU A 82 6.37 -0.33 -3.68
CA GLU A 82 7.71 -0.68 -3.24
C GLU A 82 7.98 -0.22 -1.78
N GLY A 83 8.73 -1.04 -1.05
CA GLY A 83 9.35 -0.63 0.20
C GLY A 83 10.51 0.34 -0.03
N ASN A 84 11.06 0.87 1.04
CA ASN A 84 12.24 1.72 0.95
C ASN A 84 13.52 0.90 0.64
N ARG A 85 14.50 1.56 0.03
CA ARG A 85 15.80 0.94 -0.29
C ARG A 85 16.85 1.16 0.78
N PHE A 86 16.70 2.19 1.59
CA PHE A 86 17.65 2.62 2.62
C PHE A 86 16.94 2.88 3.94
N ALA A 87 17.69 2.83 5.04
CA ALA A 87 17.20 3.16 6.37
C ALA A 87 16.59 4.58 6.40
N PHE A 88 15.47 4.71 7.11
CA PHE A 88 14.74 5.99 7.30
C PHE A 88 14.25 6.68 6.01
N ALA A 89 14.30 6.01 4.88
CA ALA A 89 13.74 6.51 3.62
C ALA A 89 12.24 6.24 3.54
N GLY A 90 11.49 7.07 2.81
CA GLY A 90 10.05 6.89 2.61
C GLY A 90 9.71 5.67 1.75
N THR A 91 8.60 5.00 2.03
CA THR A 91 8.08 3.89 1.22
C THR A 91 7.09 4.37 0.19
N GLY A 92 6.86 3.60 -0.87
CA GLY A 92 5.68 3.75 -1.73
C GLY A 92 4.40 3.53 -0.92
N ARG A 93 3.39 4.34 -1.19
CA ARG A 93 2.12 4.31 -0.46
C ARG A 93 0.93 4.42 -1.39
N VAL A 94 -0.10 3.60 -1.13
CA VAL A 94 -1.43 3.74 -1.72
C VAL A 94 -2.44 3.91 -0.60
N GLN A 95 -3.28 4.94 -0.68
CA GLN A 95 -4.26 5.28 0.34
C GLN A 95 -5.66 5.38 -0.27
N PHE A 96 -6.61 4.72 0.37
CA PHE A 96 -8.03 4.84 0.12
C PHE A 96 -8.68 5.56 1.30
N THR A 97 -9.35 6.67 1.03
CA THR A 97 -10.00 7.49 2.05
C THR A 97 -11.48 7.66 1.74
N GLU A 98 -12.25 7.98 2.75
CA GLU A 98 -13.69 8.26 2.64
C GLU A 98 -14.48 7.06 2.09
N ALA A 99 -15.24 7.21 0.99
CA ALA A 99 -16.01 6.14 0.34
C ALA A 99 -15.31 5.54 -0.88
N SER A 100 -13.98 5.69 -0.98
CA SER A 100 -13.24 5.13 -2.10
C SER A 100 -13.08 3.62 -2.02
N SER A 101 -12.89 2.96 -3.16
CA SER A 101 -12.83 1.50 -3.25
C SER A 101 -11.67 0.99 -4.09
N ALA A 102 -11.04 -0.08 -3.61
CA ALA A 102 -10.09 -0.82 -4.42
C ALA A 102 -10.76 -1.67 -5.51
N ALA A 103 -12.06 -1.89 -5.42
CA ALA A 103 -12.87 -2.61 -6.41
C ALA A 103 -12.32 -4.01 -6.75
N ASN A 104 -11.85 -4.25 -7.97
CA ASN A 104 -11.26 -5.52 -8.42
C ASN A 104 -9.74 -5.41 -8.68
N ALA A 105 -9.09 -4.40 -8.11
CA ALA A 105 -7.67 -4.15 -8.34
C ALA A 105 -6.77 -5.21 -7.69
N SER A 106 -5.55 -5.31 -8.21
CA SER A 106 -4.50 -6.16 -7.63
C SER A 106 -3.41 -5.30 -7.02
N PHE A 107 -2.96 -5.64 -5.81
CA PHE A 107 -1.90 -4.94 -5.09
C PHE A 107 -0.80 -5.91 -4.69
N ALA A 108 0.44 -5.58 -5.03
CA ALA A 108 1.64 -6.21 -4.50
C ALA A 108 2.41 -5.18 -3.66
N THR A 109 2.35 -5.27 -2.33
CA THR A 109 3.18 -4.45 -1.45
C THR A 109 4.49 -5.18 -1.19
N LEU A 110 5.59 -4.61 -1.62
CA LEU A 110 6.89 -5.28 -1.56
C LEU A 110 7.62 -4.96 -0.25
N ALA A 111 8.48 -5.87 0.16
CA ALA A 111 9.35 -5.65 1.30
C ALA A 111 10.34 -4.50 1.06
N GLY A 112 10.78 -3.85 2.15
CA GLY A 112 11.78 -2.80 2.14
C GLY A 112 12.88 -3.00 3.19
N TYR A 113 13.86 -2.11 3.24
CA TYR A 113 15.01 -2.17 4.15
C TYR A 113 14.57 -2.08 5.62
N ASP A 114 13.84 -1.02 6.00
CA ASP A 114 13.26 -0.82 7.33
C ASP A 114 11.75 -0.50 7.30
N ALA A 115 11.16 -0.42 6.10
CA ALA A 115 9.73 -0.36 5.92
C ALA A 115 9.33 -0.87 4.53
N GLY A 116 8.41 -1.82 4.47
CA GLY A 116 7.80 -2.31 3.23
C GLY A 116 6.84 -1.30 2.61
N GLY A 117 6.43 -1.54 1.37
CA GLY A 117 5.36 -0.80 0.70
C GLY A 117 4.06 -0.86 1.49
N ARG A 118 3.28 0.19 1.45
CA ARG A 118 2.09 0.35 2.29
C ARG A 118 0.83 0.56 1.49
N LEU A 119 -0.19 -0.21 1.81
CA LEU A 119 -1.57 -0.02 1.37
C LEU A 119 -2.43 0.31 2.60
N SER A 120 -3.24 1.35 2.54
CA SER A 120 -4.13 1.72 3.64
C SER A 120 -5.54 2.07 3.18
N PHE A 121 -6.50 1.70 4.01
CA PHE A 121 -7.92 2.02 3.88
C PHE A 121 -8.35 2.76 5.14
N GLU A 122 -8.93 3.94 4.98
CA GLU A 122 -9.37 4.79 6.09
C GLU A 122 -10.69 5.45 5.73
N GLY A 123 -11.76 4.96 6.31
CA GLY A 123 -13.09 5.57 6.21
C GLY A 123 -13.26 6.75 7.18
N THR A 124 -14.43 7.35 7.15
CA THR A 124 -14.86 8.38 8.09
C THR A 124 -16.11 7.90 8.82
N ALA A 125 -16.57 8.61 9.84
CA ALA A 125 -17.83 8.29 10.51
C ALA A 125 -19.07 8.28 9.57
N LEU A 126 -18.96 8.86 8.38
CA LEU A 126 -20.04 8.97 7.39
C LEU A 126 -19.81 8.12 6.14
N SER A 127 -18.63 7.52 5.98
CA SER A 127 -18.27 6.78 4.76
C SER A 127 -17.25 5.69 5.04
N THR A 128 -17.35 4.58 4.31
CA THR A 128 -16.46 3.42 4.46
C THR A 128 -15.52 3.30 3.28
N ALA A 129 -14.21 3.32 3.53
CA ALA A 129 -13.22 2.93 2.52
C ALA A 129 -13.20 1.41 2.42
N GLY A 130 -13.35 0.86 1.21
CA GLY A 130 -13.50 -0.57 1.00
C GLY A 130 -12.45 -1.20 0.10
N ALA A 131 -12.04 -2.44 0.44
CA ALA A 131 -11.17 -3.21 -0.45
C ALA A 131 -11.95 -3.90 -1.59
N GLY A 132 -13.28 -4.00 -1.50
CA GLY A 132 -14.11 -4.63 -2.54
C GLY A 132 -13.73 -6.11 -2.75
N ASN A 133 -13.44 -6.50 -4.00
CA ASN A 133 -12.96 -7.84 -4.37
C ASN A 133 -11.44 -7.84 -4.70
N ALA A 134 -10.68 -6.91 -4.15
CA ALA A 134 -9.26 -6.76 -4.48
C ALA A 134 -8.44 -8.01 -4.15
N HIS A 135 -7.39 -8.24 -4.93
CA HIS A 135 -6.34 -9.21 -4.61
C HIS A 135 -5.13 -8.49 -4.04
N ILE A 136 -4.80 -8.77 -2.79
CA ILE A 136 -3.72 -8.09 -2.06
C ILE A 136 -2.67 -9.12 -1.66
N THR A 137 -1.42 -8.92 -2.09
CA THR A 137 -0.27 -9.70 -1.63
C THR A 137 0.69 -8.79 -0.89
N ASN A 138 0.81 -8.99 0.41
CA ASN A 138 1.84 -8.37 1.22
C ASN A 138 3.08 -9.25 1.13
N GLY A 139 4.07 -8.77 0.37
CA GLY A 139 5.28 -9.52 0.05
C GLY A 139 6.33 -9.45 1.14
N SER A 140 7.08 -10.53 1.28
CA SER A 140 8.27 -10.62 2.12
C SER A 140 9.49 -10.95 1.26
N ARG A 141 10.70 -10.69 1.75
CA ARG A 141 11.92 -11.07 1.02
C ARG A 141 12.20 -12.56 1.19
N THR A 142 12.54 -13.22 0.09
CA THR A 142 12.94 -14.63 0.09
C THR A 142 14.45 -14.82 0.31
N THR A 143 15.25 -13.77 0.10
CA THR A 143 16.72 -13.78 0.29
C THR A 143 17.08 -12.83 1.42
N ALA A 144 17.86 -13.32 2.38
CA ALA A 144 18.45 -12.44 3.40
C ALA A 144 19.39 -11.45 2.72
N SER A 145 19.08 -10.15 2.80
CA SER A 145 19.97 -9.11 2.29
C SER A 145 21.14 -8.81 3.26
N GLY A 146 21.25 -9.57 4.35
CA GLY A 146 22.28 -9.37 5.38
C GLY A 146 22.02 -8.14 6.27
N SER A 147 20.96 -7.41 6.04
CA SER A 147 20.61 -6.21 6.81
C SER A 147 19.57 -6.55 7.88
N ALA A 148 19.83 -6.16 9.10
CA ALA A 148 18.99 -6.46 10.28
C ALA A 148 17.62 -5.78 10.29
N GLY A 149 17.16 -5.20 9.18
CA GLY A 149 16.00 -4.33 9.12
C GLY A 149 15.00 -4.61 8.00
N ASP A 150 15.04 -5.77 7.34
CA ASP A 150 14.07 -6.05 6.28
C ASP A 150 12.65 -6.20 6.84
N PHE A 151 11.71 -5.37 6.36
CA PHE A 151 10.30 -5.39 6.71
C PHE A 151 9.46 -5.83 5.52
N GLY A 152 8.49 -6.71 5.76
CA GLY A 152 7.51 -7.10 4.76
C GLY A 152 6.57 -5.95 4.37
N GLY A 153 5.92 -6.08 3.22
CA GLY A 153 4.84 -5.20 2.80
C GLY A 153 3.66 -5.25 3.76
N SER A 154 2.86 -4.21 3.80
CA SER A 154 1.76 -4.13 4.75
C SER A 154 0.47 -3.54 4.16
N THR A 155 -0.66 -4.10 4.64
CA THR A 155 -1.99 -3.54 4.42
C THR A 155 -2.61 -3.18 5.76
N SER A 156 -3.15 -1.97 5.87
CA SER A 156 -3.82 -1.49 7.08
C SER A 156 -5.25 -1.08 6.78
N PHE A 157 -6.17 -1.61 7.55
CA PHE A 157 -7.56 -1.17 7.63
C PHE A 157 -7.71 -0.36 8.91
N LEU A 158 -8.01 0.93 8.76
CA LEU A 158 -8.15 1.90 9.83
C LEU A 158 -9.62 2.23 10.05
N ALA A 159 -9.92 3.19 10.90
CA ALA A 159 -11.29 3.56 11.27
C ALA A 159 -12.29 3.51 10.10
N HIS A 160 -13.45 2.91 10.32
CA HIS A 160 -14.56 2.82 9.38
C HIS A 160 -14.17 2.30 7.98
N SER A 161 -13.24 1.34 7.92
CA SER A 161 -12.85 0.68 6.67
C SER A 161 -13.20 -0.81 6.69
N ALA A 162 -13.34 -1.41 5.50
CA ALA A 162 -13.68 -2.82 5.37
C ALA A 162 -12.79 -3.53 4.35
N ALA A 163 -12.42 -4.77 4.66
CA ALA A 163 -11.75 -5.63 3.69
C ALA A 163 -12.73 -6.28 2.70
N ASP A 164 -14.04 -6.17 2.94
CA ASP A 164 -15.13 -6.66 2.10
C ASP A 164 -14.96 -8.14 1.71
N HIS A 165 -14.79 -8.44 0.42
CA HIS A 165 -14.54 -9.79 -0.11
C HIS A 165 -13.12 -9.93 -0.68
N ALA A 166 -12.18 -9.09 -0.25
CA ALA A 166 -10.81 -9.14 -0.73
C ALA A 166 -10.13 -10.48 -0.41
N SER A 167 -9.24 -10.88 -1.29
CA SER A 167 -8.30 -11.98 -1.04
C SER A 167 -6.96 -11.38 -0.62
N ILE A 168 -6.53 -11.64 0.60
CA ILE A 168 -5.32 -11.07 1.19
C ILE A 168 -4.34 -12.19 1.54
N VAL A 169 -3.12 -12.09 1.02
CA VAL A 169 -2.02 -13.01 1.34
C VAL A 169 -0.91 -12.24 2.02
N ASN A 170 -0.52 -12.68 3.20
CA ASN A 170 0.66 -12.21 3.91
C ASN A 170 1.76 -13.26 3.74
N ASP A 171 2.78 -12.96 2.93
CA ASP A 171 3.86 -13.89 2.63
C ASP A 171 4.78 -14.12 3.83
N ALA A 172 5.34 -15.32 3.89
CA ALA A 172 6.44 -15.64 4.76
C ALA A 172 7.78 -15.27 4.11
N GLY A 173 8.79 -14.94 4.91
CA GLY A 173 10.14 -14.71 4.40
C GLY A 173 11.14 -14.32 5.46
N ARG A 174 12.38 -14.09 5.01
CA ARG A 174 13.54 -13.76 5.87
C ARG A 174 13.60 -12.27 6.22
N THR A 175 12.49 -11.75 6.69
CA THR A 175 12.42 -10.35 7.14
C THR A 175 12.39 -10.29 8.67
N ALA A 176 12.90 -9.23 9.24
CA ALA A 176 12.84 -9.00 10.70
C ALA A 176 11.38 -8.95 11.18
N PHE A 177 10.50 -8.42 10.33
CA PHE A 177 9.04 -8.42 10.50
C PHE A 177 8.39 -8.96 9.24
N GLY A 178 7.59 -10.03 9.37
CA GLY A 178 6.84 -10.65 8.26
C GLY A 178 5.91 -9.66 7.58
N ALA A 179 5.46 -10.02 6.40
CA ALA A 179 4.37 -9.31 5.73
C ALA A 179 3.11 -9.33 6.59
N GLN A 180 2.33 -8.26 6.60
CA GLN A 180 1.25 -8.14 7.57
C GLN A 180 0.00 -7.45 7.06
N THR A 181 -1.14 -7.86 7.64
CA THR A 181 -2.41 -7.12 7.57
C THR A 181 -2.81 -6.69 8.97
N VAL A 182 -3.23 -5.43 9.13
CA VAL A 182 -3.62 -4.86 10.42
C VAL A 182 -5.01 -4.25 10.32
N PHE A 183 -5.90 -4.68 11.21
CA PHE A 183 -7.21 -4.08 11.43
C PHE A 183 -7.19 -3.28 12.72
N ARG A 184 -7.59 -2.00 12.67
CA ARG A 184 -7.59 -1.08 13.82
C ARG A 184 -8.92 -0.36 13.96
N ALA A 185 -9.21 0.02 15.19
CA ALA A 185 -10.46 0.72 15.55
C ALA A 185 -11.70 -0.03 15.02
N ASP A 186 -12.61 0.67 14.36
CA ASP A 186 -13.88 0.13 13.87
C ASP A 186 -13.77 -0.50 12.47
N SER A 187 -12.55 -0.90 12.06
CA SER A 187 -12.38 -1.57 10.77
C SER A 187 -12.84 -3.03 10.81
N ALA A 188 -13.34 -3.54 9.68
CA ALA A 188 -13.90 -4.86 9.58
C ALA A 188 -13.18 -5.74 8.54
N ALA A 189 -12.93 -7.00 8.88
CA ALA A 189 -12.49 -8.00 7.90
C ALA A 189 -13.64 -8.42 6.95
N ALA A 190 -14.88 -8.26 7.38
CA ALA A 190 -16.10 -8.59 6.62
C ALA A 190 -16.05 -10.02 6.02
N GLY A 191 -16.21 -10.16 4.69
CA GLY A 191 -16.14 -11.44 3.98
C GLY A 191 -14.77 -11.79 3.40
N ALA A 192 -13.70 -11.09 3.79
CA ALA A 192 -12.36 -11.30 3.22
C ALA A 192 -11.80 -12.69 3.50
N THR A 193 -11.04 -13.20 2.55
CA THR A 193 -10.21 -14.39 2.73
C THR A 193 -8.77 -13.95 3.03
N ILE A 194 -8.26 -14.30 4.22
CA ILE A 194 -6.92 -13.90 4.65
C ILE A 194 -6.05 -15.14 4.85
N VAL A 195 -4.92 -15.20 4.17
CA VAL A 195 -3.93 -16.26 4.25
C VAL A 195 -2.63 -15.71 4.84
N ASN A 196 -2.22 -16.26 5.97
CA ASN A 196 -0.90 -16.02 6.54
C ASN A 196 0.00 -17.19 6.17
N ALA A 197 0.95 -16.98 5.26
CA ALA A 197 1.86 -18.04 4.84
C ALA A 197 2.79 -18.47 5.97
N GLY A 198 2.99 -19.78 6.14
CA GLY A 198 3.93 -20.34 7.10
C GLY A 198 5.38 -20.14 6.65
N GLY A 199 6.26 -19.74 7.56
CA GLY A 199 7.70 -19.61 7.30
C GLY A 199 8.41 -20.97 7.23
N ARG A 200 9.53 -21.03 6.52
CA ARG A 200 10.51 -22.13 6.60
C ARG A 200 11.45 -21.89 7.78
N ALA A 201 12.35 -22.82 8.06
CA ALA A 201 13.35 -22.64 9.11
C ALA A 201 14.15 -21.32 8.92
N GLY A 202 14.08 -20.43 9.90
CA GLY A 202 14.70 -19.12 9.87
C GLY A 202 13.85 -17.98 9.24
N ASP A 203 12.66 -18.32 8.71
CA ASP A 203 11.72 -17.31 8.18
C ASP A 203 10.68 -16.92 9.24
N ARG A 204 10.10 -15.75 9.10
CA ARG A 204 8.87 -15.36 9.81
C ARG A 204 7.67 -15.60 8.92
N GLY A 205 6.60 -16.15 9.48
CA GLY A 205 5.32 -16.29 8.79
C GLY A 205 4.65 -14.93 8.59
N GLY A 206 3.71 -14.88 7.65
CA GLY A 206 2.80 -13.75 7.51
C GLY A 206 1.92 -13.57 8.73
N ILE A 207 1.49 -12.36 9.03
CA ILE A 207 0.77 -12.03 10.27
C ILE A 207 -0.47 -11.20 9.97
N THR A 208 -1.55 -11.48 10.71
CA THR A 208 -2.73 -10.60 10.75
C THR A 208 -2.96 -10.16 12.20
N PHE A 209 -3.12 -8.87 12.39
CA PHE A 209 -3.45 -8.27 13.68
C PHE A 209 -4.84 -7.69 13.67
N PHE A 210 -5.61 -7.94 14.73
CA PHE A 210 -6.84 -7.24 15.07
C PHE A 210 -6.57 -6.45 16.34
N GLN A 211 -6.51 -5.11 16.22
CA GLN A 211 -6.16 -4.20 17.30
C GLN A 211 -7.33 -3.25 17.56
N ASN A 212 -8.01 -3.45 18.68
CA ASN A 212 -9.02 -2.51 19.11
C ASN A 212 -8.33 -1.41 19.94
N THR A 213 -8.46 -0.17 19.51
CA THR A 213 -8.08 0.98 20.35
C THR A 213 -9.29 1.32 21.21
N SER A 214 -9.34 0.71 22.39
CA SER A 214 -10.27 1.13 23.46
C SER A 214 -10.00 2.56 23.90
#